data_af17b215bfc462a6f08fa365a273ca9d
#
_entry.id   af17b215bfc462a6f08fa365a273ca9d
#
_cell.length_a   1.000
_cell.length_b   1.000
_cell.length_c   1.000
_cell.angle_alpha   90.00
_cell.angle_beta   90.00
_cell.angle_gamma   90.00
#
_symmetry.space_group_name_H-M   'P 1'
#
loop_
_entity.id
_entity.type
_entity.pdbx_description
1 polymer ?
#
loop_
_entity_poly.entity_id
_entity_poly.type
_entity_poly.pdbx_seq_one_letter_code
_entity_poly.pdbx_strand_id
1 'polypeptide(L)'
;MAKYVPDIKTQRWVVIAPVRTRRPADAEALAGKPDGNHRCPFCTGNEALTPPEVYRIGGGEKDKPGWLVRVVPNKYPITDLHEVIIHSTSDSDDLECLPVEQVTRVVTAYRDRYRAHEDDGQVLIFCNHGFHAGAS
;
A
#
# COMPACT_ATOMS: atom_id res chain seq x y z
N MET A 1 4.96 -0.48 -17.95
CA MET A 1 4.39 0.88 -18.08
C MET A 1 2.89 0.77 -18.13
N ALA A 2 2.18 1.51 -17.30
CA ALA A 2 0.72 1.60 -17.31
C ALA A 2 0.26 2.40 -18.54
N LYS A 3 -0.92 2.09 -19.08
CA LYS A 3 -1.52 2.82 -20.20
C LYS A 3 -2.86 3.42 -19.77
N TYR A 4 -3.07 4.68 -20.11
CA TYR A 4 -4.36 5.34 -19.96
C TYR A 4 -5.12 5.23 -21.27
N VAL A 5 -6.30 4.64 -21.23
CA VAL A 5 -7.15 4.42 -22.39
C VAL A 5 -8.52 5.02 -22.14
N PRO A 6 -9.05 5.86 -23.05
CA PRO A 6 -10.41 6.37 -22.92
C PRO A 6 -11.41 5.24 -23.16
N ASP A 7 -12.38 5.10 -22.30
CA ASP A 7 -13.56 4.26 -22.56
C ASP A 7 -14.52 5.02 -23.49
N ILE A 8 -14.69 4.48 -24.69
CA ILE A 8 -15.51 5.10 -25.76
C ILE A 8 -16.98 5.26 -25.35
N LYS A 9 -17.50 4.35 -24.49
CA LYS A 9 -18.90 4.37 -24.07
C LYS A 9 -19.17 5.36 -22.93
N THR A 10 -18.27 5.44 -21.98
CA THR A 10 -18.49 6.23 -20.74
C THR A 10 -17.71 7.53 -20.72
N GLN A 11 -16.81 7.76 -21.66
CA GLN A 11 -15.86 8.89 -21.69
C GLN A 11 -14.96 8.96 -20.44
N ARG A 12 -14.83 7.86 -19.70
CA ARG A 12 -13.95 7.74 -18.55
C ARG A 12 -12.59 7.25 -19.00
N TRP A 13 -11.57 7.60 -18.27
CA TRP A 13 -10.23 7.05 -18.47
C TRP A 13 -10.07 5.76 -17.68
N VAL A 14 -9.54 4.73 -18.32
CA VAL A 14 -9.23 3.44 -17.73
C VAL A 14 -7.72 3.26 -17.72
N VAL A 15 -7.19 2.83 -16.59
CA VAL A 15 -5.77 2.51 -16.45
C VAL A 15 -5.58 1.01 -16.70
N ILE A 16 -4.79 0.67 -17.71
CA ILE A 16 -4.39 -0.71 -18.00
C ILE A 16 -2.99 -0.91 -17.44
N ALA A 17 -2.87 -1.74 -16.42
CA ALA A 17 -1.62 -2.06 -15.74
C ALA A 17 -1.28 -3.56 -15.89
N PRO A 18 -0.60 -3.99 -16.97
CA PRO A 18 -0.35 -5.42 -17.24
C PRO A 18 0.46 -6.12 -16.15
N VAL A 19 1.29 -5.39 -15.42
CA VAL A 19 2.09 -5.94 -14.31
C VAL A 19 1.22 -6.52 -13.21
N ARG A 20 -0.01 -6.01 -13.03
CA ARG A 20 -0.93 -6.50 -12.00
C ARG A 20 -1.48 -7.89 -12.26
N THR A 21 -1.43 -8.40 -13.48
CA THR A 21 -1.80 -9.80 -13.80
C THR A 21 -0.87 -10.81 -13.11
N ARG A 22 0.30 -10.38 -12.67
CA ARG A 22 1.27 -11.20 -11.92
C ARG A 22 1.08 -11.12 -10.40
N ARG A 23 0.14 -10.30 -9.91
CA ARG A 23 -0.21 -10.30 -8.50
C ARG A 23 -0.74 -11.70 -8.16
N PRO A 24 -0.27 -12.34 -7.07
CA PRO A 24 -0.87 -13.57 -6.58
C PRO A 24 -2.37 -13.35 -6.51
N ALA A 25 -3.12 -14.25 -7.15
CA ALA A 25 -4.50 -13.95 -7.50
C ALA A 25 -5.33 -13.72 -6.25
N ASP A 26 -6.26 -12.79 -6.38
CA ASP A 26 -7.42 -12.66 -5.52
C ASP A 26 -8.21 -13.98 -5.32
N ALA A 27 -7.87 -15.04 -6.07
CA ALA A 27 -8.39 -16.39 -5.89
C ALA A 27 -8.04 -17.01 -4.53
N GLU A 28 -6.89 -16.68 -3.93
CA GLU A 28 -6.56 -17.09 -2.56
C GLU A 28 -7.33 -16.24 -1.53
N ALA A 29 -7.59 -14.98 -1.84
CA ALA A 29 -8.44 -14.11 -1.02
C ALA A 29 -9.91 -14.55 -1.03
N LEU A 30 -10.38 -15.21 -2.11
CA LEU A 30 -11.71 -15.80 -2.20
C LEU A 30 -11.82 -17.18 -1.50
N ALA A 31 -10.71 -17.83 -1.20
CA ALA A 31 -10.66 -19.18 -0.61
C ALA A 31 -10.71 -19.21 0.92
N GLY A 32 -10.91 -18.08 1.60
CA GLY A 32 -10.99 -18.01 3.06
C GLY A 32 -9.65 -17.60 3.70
N LYS A 33 -9.70 -17.35 5.02
CA LYS A 33 -8.53 -16.93 5.80
C LYS A 33 -7.31 -17.78 5.44
N PRO A 34 -6.16 -17.14 5.14
CA PRO A 34 -4.94 -17.89 4.86
C PRO A 34 -4.64 -18.79 6.06
N ASP A 35 -4.27 -20.04 5.76
CA ASP A 35 -3.73 -20.96 6.76
C ASP A 35 -2.65 -20.25 7.54
N GLY A 36 -2.57 -20.46 8.87
CA GLY A 36 -1.70 -19.72 9.81
C GLY A 36 -0.20 -19.74 9.51
N ASN A 37 0.20 -20.03 8.28
CA ASN A 37 1.56 -20.00 7.76
C ASN A 37 1.80 -18.89 6.72
N HIS A 38 0.79 -18.01 6.49
CA HIS A 38 0.96 -16.90 5.53
C HIS A 38 1.79 -15.79 6.18
N ARG A 39 3.02 -15.61 5.70
CA ARG A 39 3.87 -14.49 6.11
C ARG A 39 3.37 -13.19 5.47
N CYS A 40 2.73 -12.36 6.28
CA CYS A 40 2.36 -11.01 5.86
C CYS A 40 3.63 -10.21 5.50
N PRO A 41 3.77 -9.71 4.26
CA PRO A 41 4.96 -8.95 3.85
C PRO A 41 5.05 -7.57 4.52
N PHE A 42 3.95 -7.11 5.11
CA PHE A 42 3.85 -5.80 5.75
C PHE A 42 4.05 -5.85 7.27
N CYS A 43 4.15 -7.07 7.84
CA CYS A 43 4.43 -7.22 9.26
C CYS A 43 5.89 -6.93 9.59
N THR A 44 6.12 -6.38 10.79
CA THR A 44 7.47 -6.16 11.30
C THR A 44 8.27 -7.46 11.35
N GLY A 45 9.54 -7.41 10.96
CA GLY A 45 10.42 -8.56 10.81
C GLY A 45 10.38 -9.21 9.42
N ASN A 46 9.47 -8.77 8.53
CA ASN A 46 9.35 -9.25 7.16
C ASN A 46 9.71 -8.19 6.11
N GLU A 47 10.44 -7.15 6.50
CA GLU A 47 10.78 -6.01 5.65
C GLU A 47 11.45 -6.44 4.33
N ALA A 48 12.21 -7.52 4.35
CA ALA A 48 12.88 -8.07 3.17
C ALA A 48 11.92 -8.65 2.11
N LEU A 49 10.64 -8.86 2.43
CA LEU A 49 9.63 -9.36 1.48
C LEU A 49 9.01 -8.25 0.61
N THR A 50 9.29 -6.99 0.93
CA THR A 50 8.84 -5.81 0.18
C THR A 50 10.01 -5.17 -0.58
N PRO A 51 9.75 -4.33 -1.60
CA PRO A 51 10.78 -3.44 -2.12
C PRO A 51 11.36 -2.56 -1.01
N PRO A 52 12.59 -2.04 -1.18
CA PRO A 52 13.20 -1.13 -0.22
C PRO A 52 12.30 0.07 0.08
N GLU A 53 12.22 0.43 1.35
CA GLU A 53 11.37 1.56 1.76
C GLU A 53 11.89 2.89 1.23
N VAL A 54 10.95 3.78 0.94
CA VAL A 54 11.20 5.14 0.47
C VAL A 54 10.97 6.20 1.56
N TYR A 55 10.24 5.82 2.62
CA TYR A 55 9.95 6.71 3.74
C TYR A 55 9.55 5.89 4.97
N ARG A 56 9.85 6.42 6.16
CA ARG A 56 9.36 5.88 7.45
C ARG A 56 9.09 6.97 8.47
N ILE A 57 8.23 6.67 9.41
CA ILE A 57 8.11 7.35 10.70
C ILE A 57 8.45 6.31 11.77
N GLY A 58 9.28 6.69 12.73
CA GLY A 58 9.78 5.81 13.79
C GLY A 58 11.28 5.68 13.77
N GLY A 59 11.79 4.77 14.57
CA GLY A 59 13.22 4.50 14.72
C GLY A 59 13.73 3.37 13.82
N GLY A 60 14.93 2.90 14.14
CA GLY A 60 15.59 1.80 13.46
C GLY A 60 16.29 2.20 12.16
N GLU A 61 16.96 1.22 11.58
CA GLU A 61 17.65 1.36 10.30
C GLU A 61 16.69 1.11 9.14
N LYS A 62 17.03 1.65 7.95
CA LYS A 62 16.29 1.41 6.71
C LYS A 62 16.09 -0.10 6.46
N ASP A 63 14.87 -0.47 6.09
CA ASP A 63 14.46 -1.86 5.81
C ASP A 63 14.69 -2.82 6.99
N LYS A 64 14.61 -2.31 8.22
CA LYS A 64 14.70 -3.07 9.48
C LYS A 64 13.52 -2.72 10.40
N PRO A 65 13.21 -3.55 11.40
CA PRO A 65 12.24 -3.24 12.44
C PRO A 65 12.51 -1.92 13.16
N GLY A 66 11.48 -1.37 13.82
CA GLY A 66 11.55 -0.11 14.58
C GLY A 66 10.75 1.04 13.96
N TRP A 67 10.17 0.82 12.77
CA TRP A 67 9.24 1.77 12.15
C TRP A 67 7.87 1.74 12.85
N LEU A 68 7.15 2.85 12.76
CA LEU A 68 5.77 2.99 13.22
C LEU A 68 4.81 3.18 12.03
N VAL A 69 5.29 3.83 10.98
CA VAL A 69 4.68 3.89 9.65
C VAL A 69 5.78 3.65 8.63
N ARG A 70 5.52 2.85 7.61
CA ARG A 70 6.50 2.52 6.59
C ARG A 70 5.90 2.68 5.19
N VAL A 71 6.66 3.22 4.25
CA VAL A 71 6.22 3.41 2.87
C VAL A 71 7.16 2.67 1.94
N VAL A 72 6.59 1.84 1.09
CA VAL A 72 7.33 1.05 0.11
C VAL A 72 6.75 1.24 -1.30
N PRO A 73 7.56 1.15 -2.36
CA PRO A 73 7.03 1.08 -3.71
C PRO A 73 6.10 -0.14 -3.85
N ASN A 74 4.99 0.01 -4.57
CA ASN A 74 4.12 -1.13 -4.82
C ASN A 74 4.78 -2.11 -5.79
N LYS A 75 4.93 -3.36 -5.40
CA LYS A 75 5.49 -4.44 -6.23
C LYS A 75 4.67 -4.68 -7.51
N TYR A 76 3.38 -4.37 -7.47
CA TYR A 76 2.44 -4.52 -8.58
C TYR A 76 1.75 -3.18 -8.88
N PRO A 77 2.49 -2.19 -9.40
CA PRO A 77 2.01 -0.82 -9.51
C PRO A 77 0.86 -0.68 -10.51
N ILE A 78 -0.06 0.25 -10.23
CA ILE A 78 -1.11 0.67 -11.17
C ILE A 78 -0.55 1.73 -12.12
N THR A 79 0.28 2.62 -11.60
CA THR A 79 0.92 3.73 -12.31
C THR A 79 2.43 3.66 -12.08
N ASP A 80 3.20 4.48 -12.78
CA ASP A 80 4.67 4.47 -12.68
C ASP A 80 5.15 4.87 -11.27
N LEU A 81 4.41 5.78 -10.60
CA LEU A 81 4.60 6.13 -9.19
C LEU A 81 3.42 5.58 -8.37
N HIS A 82 3.65 4.47 -7.71
CA HIS A 82 2.64 3.84 -6.86
C HIS A 82 3.30 3.30 -5.60
N GLU A 83 2.91 3.82 -4.47
CA GLU A 83 3.41 3.45 -3.15
C GLU A 83 2.34 2.78 -2.31
N VAL A 84 2.76 2.00 -1.34
CA VAL A 84 1.94 1.43 -0.29
C VAL A 84 2.38 2.04 1.04
N ILE A 85 1.45 2.62 1.77
CA ILE A 85 1.67 3.17 3.10
C ILE A 85 1.16 2.16 4.12
N ILE A 86 2.07 1.57 4.88
CA ILE A 86 1.79 0.61 5.94
C ILE A 86 1.52 1.38 7.22
N HIS A 87 0.28 1.32 7.69
CA HIS A 87 -0.24 2.20 8.74
C HIS A 87 0.24 1.86 10.15
N SER A 88 0.58 0.60 10.38
CA SER A 88 0.91 0.08 11.72
C SER A 88 1.77 -1.17 11.60
N THR A 89 2.45 -1.52 12.68
CA THR A 89 3.12 -2.81 12.85
C THR A 89 2.15 -3.94 13.20
N SER A 90 0.89 -3.62 13.55
CA SER A 90 -0.19 -4.57 13.77
C SER A 90 -0.88 -4.88 12.43
N ASP A 91 -1.10 -6.15 12.16
CA ASP A 91 -1.80 -6.65 10.96
C ASP A 91 -3.30 -6.90 11.20
N SER A 92 -3.77 -6.71 12.43
CA SER A 92 -5.15 -6.97 12.86
C SER A 92 -5.97 -5.70 13.06
N ASP A 93 -5.32 -4.52 13.11
CA ASP A 93 -5.99 -3.29 13.46
C ASP A 93 -6.25 -2.43 12.21
N ASP A 94 -7.52 -2.22 11.93
CA ASP A 94 -7.97 -1.22 10.96
C ASP A 94 -7.71 0.20 11.47
N LEU A 95 -7.68 1.18 10.57
CA LEU A 95 -7.33 2.57 10.85
C LEU A 95 -8.15 3.18 11.99
N GLU A 96 -9.44 2.84 12.08
CA GLU A 96 -10.36 3.31 13.12
C GLU A 96 -10.07 2.72 14.50
N CYS A 97 -9.34 1.60 14.58
CA CYS A 97 -8.94 0.97 15.83
C CYS A 97 -7.60 1.47 16.36
N LEU A 98 -6.84 2.21 15.55
CA LEU A 98 -5.54 2.72 15.93
C LEU A 98 -5.65 3.88 16.94
N PRO A 99 -4.71 4.00 17.89
CA PRO A 99 -4.60 5.18 18.75
C PRO A 99 -4.45 6.48 17.95
N VAL A 100 -4.97 7.59 18.46
CA VAL A 100 -4.94 8.91 17.78
C VAL A 100 -3.52 9.31 17.38
N GLU A 101 -2.52 9.01 18.21
CA GLU A 101 -1.13 9.30 17.89
C GLU A 101 -0.66 8.51 16.66
N GLN A 102 -1.11 7.27 16.51
CA GLN A 102 -0.77 6.45 15.34
C GLN A 102 -1.47 6.96 14.08
N VAL A 103 -2.76 7.31 14.17
CA VAL A 103 -3.50 7.94 13.08
C VAL A 103 -2.83 9.25 12.65
N THR A 104 -2.36 10.05 13.61
CA THR A 104 -1.62 11.29 13.32
C THR A 104 -0.34 11.01 12.53
N ARG A 105 0.40 9.94 12.86
CA ARG A 105 1.58 9.51 12.09
C ARG A 105 1.20 9.08 10.67
N VAL A 106 0.11 8.33 10.51
CA VAL A 106 -0.39 7.90 9.19
C VAL A 106 -0.72 9.10 8.31
N VAL A 107 -1.50 10.07 8.84
CA VAL A 107 -1.87 11.29 8.11
C VAL A 107 -0.64 12.16 7.82
N THR A 108 0.35 12.17 8.72
CA THR A 108 1.63 12.83 8.49
C THR A 108 2.37 12.19 7.32
N ALA A 109 2.42 10.86 7.26
CA ALA A 109 3.01 10.15 6.13
C ALA A 109 2.27 10.46 4.81
N TYR A 110 0.93 10.51 4.82
CA TYR A 110 0.13 10.91 3.66
C TYR A 110 0.52 12.29 3.16
N ARG A 111 0.58 13.29 4.05
CA ARG A 111 0.99 14.66 3.70
C ARG A 111 2.40 14.69 3.14
N ASP A 112 3.34 14.01 3.76
CA ASP A 112 4.74 14.07 3.38
C ASP A 112 4.97 13.35 2.05
N ARG A 113 4.27 12.25 1.77
CA ARG A 113 4.31 11.58 0.47
C ARG A 113 3.59 12.37 -0.62
N TYR A 114 2.46 13.01 -0.29
CA TYR A 114 1.80 13.95 -1.20
C TYR A 114 2.77 15.04 -1.66
N ARG A 115 3.44 15.71 -0.72
CA ARG A 115 4.41 16.77 -1.01
C ARG A 115 5.62 16.28 -1.81
N ALA A 116 6.04 15.05 -1.58
CA ALA A 116 7.16 14.46 -2.33
C ALA A 116 6.83 14.22 -3.81
N HIS A 117 5.54 14.18 -4.19
CA HIS A 117 5.07 13.86 -5.54
C HIS A 117 4.15 14.93 -6.15
N GLU A 118 3.88 16.05 -5.47
CA GLU A 118 2.97 17.08 -5.98
C GLU A 118 3.42 17.71 -7.29
N ASP A 119 4.73 17.74 -7.56
CA ASP A 119 5.30 18.24 -8.82
C ASP A 119 5.34 17.17 -9.93
N ASP A 120 5.16 15.88 -9.60
CA ASP A 120 5.16 14.79 -10.58
C ASP A 120 3.82 14.65 -11.30
N GLY A 121 2.74 15.22 -10.76
CA GLY A 121 1.40 15.16 -11.33
C GLY A 121 0.29 15.10 -10.29
N GLN A 122 -0.86 14.55 -10.68
CA GLN A 122 -1.98 14.38 -9.76
C GLN A 122 -1.71 13.24 -8.79
N VAL A 123 -1.71 13.54 -7.50
CA VAL A 123 -1.57 12.55 -6.43
C VAL A 123 -2.94 12.08 -5.97
N LEU A 124 -3.17 10.77 -5.95
CA LEU A 124 -4.35 10.14 -5.42
C LEU A 124 -3.98 9.26 -4.22
N ILE A 125 -4.51 9.59 -3.05
CA ILE A 125 -4.40 8.77 -1.84
C ILE A 125 -5.73 8.06 -1.62
N PHE A 126 -5.71 6.74 -1.47
CA PHE A 126 -6.90 5.96 -1.18
C PHE A 126 -6.57 4.82 -0.22
N CYS A 127 -7.56 4.40 0.54
CA CYS A 127 -7.47 3.27 1.44
C CYS A 127 -8.56 2.25 1.09
N ASN A 128 -8.16 1.01 0.82
CA ASN A 128 -9.11 -0.09 0.74
C ASN A 128 -9.41 -0.55 2.16
N HIS A 129 -10.70 -0.67 2.49
CA HIS A 129 -11.14 -1.10 3.80
C HIS A 129 -11.90 -2.42 3.72
N GLY A 130 -11.48 -3.38 4.55
CA GLY A 130 -12.12 -4.67 4.70
C GLY A 130 -11.84 -5.66 3.56
N PHE A 131 -12.16 -6.91 3.82
CA PHE A 131 -11.90 -8.06 2.96
C PHE A 131 -12.46 -7.90 1.53
N HIS A 132 -13.69 -7.40 1.39
CA HIS A 132 -14.33 -7.24 0.07
C HIS A 132 -13.69 -6.15 -0.80
N ALA A 133 -12.94 -5.24 -0.21
CA ALA A 133 -12.18 -4.23 -0.94
C ALA A 133 -10.78 -4.71 -1.34
N GLY A 134 -10.43 -5.96 -1.02
CA GLY A 134 -9.09 -6.50 -1.26
C GLY A 134 -8.04 -5.94 -0.31
N ALA A 135 -8.46 -5.44 0.86
CA ALA A 135 -7.56 -5.15 1.96
C ALA A 135 -7.13 -6.48 2.61
N SER A 136 -5.84 -6.67 2.78
CA SER A 136 -5.24 -7.85 3.42
C SER A 136 -4.55 -7.44 4.70
#